data_0028a3994a61b6747006eec494a74912
#
_entry.id   0028a3994a61b6747006eec494a74912
#
_cell.length_a   1.000
_cell.length_b   1.000
_cell.length_c   1.000
_cell.angle_alpha   90.00
_cell.angle_beta   90.00
_cell.angle_gamma   90.00
#
_symmetry.space_group_name_H-M   'P 1'
#
loop_
_entity.id
_entity.type
_entity.pdbx_description
1 polymer ?
#
loop_
_entity_poly.entity_id
_entity_poly.type
_entity_poly.pdbx_seq_one_letter_code
_entity_poly.pdbx_strand_id
1 'polypeptide(L)' 'MAKIENPDDELMFALILKNLSDRQISLDKKLIDFIIKRVDRSYGKIFEFIYKIDEISLKKKKSIDFKIINEALGK' A
#
# COMPACT_ATOMS: atom_id res chain seq x y z
N MET A 1 -16.22 23.97 -9.83
CA MET A 1 -16.13 23.53 -8.47
C MET A 1 -15.18 22.38 -8.30
N ALA A 2 -14.30 22.53 -7.38
CA ALA A 2 -13.35 21.46 -7.11
C ALA A 2 -14.03 20.39 -6.27
N LYS A 3 -13.88 19.17 -6.70
CA LYS A 3 -14.48 18.05 -6.03
C LYS A 3 -13.37 17.08 -5.62
N ILE A 4 -13.36 16.73 -4.37
CA ILE A 4 -12.40 15.75 -3.90
C ILE A 4 -12.88 14.39 -4.31
N GLU A 5 -12.15 13.76 -5.19
CA GLU A 5 -12.51 12.43 -5.63
C GLU A 5 -11.49 11.43 -5.12
N ASN A 6 -11.96 10.23 -4.93
CA ASN A 6 -11.07 9.16 -4.56
C ASN A 6 -10.14 8.84 -5.75
N PRO A 7 -8.89 8.49 -5.48
CA PRO A 7 -7.99 8.15 -6.58
C PRO A 7 -8.47 6.90 -7.31
N ASP A 8 -8.23 6.88 -8.61
CA ASP A 8 -8.53 5.67 -9.38
C ASP A 8 -7.39 4.66 -9.20
N ASP A 9 -7.56 3.49 -9.80
CA ASP A 9 -6.59 2.40 -9.63
C ASP A 9 -5.20 2.81 -10.11
N GLU A 10 -5.15 3.52 -11.22
CA GLU A 10 -3.88 3.94 -11.80
C GLU A 10 -3.16 4.91 -10.87
N LEU A 11 -3.88 5.85 -10.32
CA LEU A 11 -3.30 6.82 -9.41
C LEU A 11 -2.89 6.14 -8.11
N MET A 12 -3.70 5.23 -7.61
CA MET A 12 -3.36 4.47 -6.41
C MET A 12 -2.08 3.68 -6.61
N PHE A 13 -1.95 3.06 -7.78
CA PHE A 13 -0.75 2.31 -8.12
C PHE A 13 0.48 3.21 -8.06
N ALA A 14 0.38 4.38 -8.69
CA ALA A 14 1.49 5.33 -8.71
C ALA A 14 1.84 5.82 -7.31
N LEU A 15 0.84 6.12 -6.50
CA LEU A 15 1.06 6.59 -5.14
C LEU A 15 1.75 5.53 -4.28
N ILE A 16 1.23 4.31 -4.36
CA ILE A 16 1.80 3.21 -3.59
C ILE A 16 3.22 2.94 -4.04
N LEU A 17 3.44 2.87 -5.34
CA LEU A 17 4.75 2.61 -5.88
C LEU A 17 5.76 3.68 -5.45
N LYS A 18 5.36 4.93 -5.53
CA LYS A 18 6.24 6.03 -5.14
C LYS A 18 6.59 5.96 -3.66
N ASN A 19 5.60 5.74 -2.82
CA ASN A 19 5.84 5.67 -1.38
C ASN A 19 6.70 4.48 -0.99
N LEU A 20 6.49 3.34 -1.64
CA LEU A 20 7.31 2.18 -1.39
C LEU A 20 8.75 2.41 -1.85
N SER A 21 8.90 3.07 -2.99
CA SER A 21 10.21 3.39 -3.52
C SER A 21 10.98 4.32 -2.58
N ASP A 22 10.28 5.32 -2.00
CA ASP A 22 10.88 6.24 -1.05
C ASP A 22 11.38 5.52 0.19
N ARG A 23 10.75 4.41 0.54
CA ARG A 23 11.13 3.60 1.70
C ARG A 23 12.04 2.46 1.32
N GLN A 24 12.46 2.41 0.06
CA GLN A 24 13.32 1.34 -0.47
C GLN A 24 12.67 -0.03 -0.34
N ILE A 25 11.36 -0.06 -0.49
CA ILE A 25 10.59 -1.30 -0.48
C ILE A 25 10.21 -1.61 -1.91
N SER A 26 10.44 -2.85 -2.30
CA SER A 26 10.13 -3.31 -3.64
C SER A 26 9.01 -4.34 -3.59
N LEU A 27 7.94 -4.08 -4.34
CA LEU A 27 6.81 -5.00 -4.41
C LEU A 27 6.51 -5.34 -5.85
N ASP A 28 6.07 -6.57 -6.06
CA ASP A 28 5.60 -6.99 -7.37
C ASP A 28 4.29 -6.28 -7.70
N LYS A 29 4.06 -6.12 -8.98
CA LYS A 29 2.82 -5.53 -9.45
C LYS A 29 1.61 -6.26 -8.91
N LYS A 30 1.70 -7.58 -8.81
CA LYS A 30 0.61 -8.40 -8.28
C LYS A 30 0.26 -8.02 -6.85
N LEU A 31 1.27 -7.77 -6.05
CA LEU A 31 1.07 -7.38 -4.67
C LEU A 31 0.45 -5.99 -4.57
N ILE A 32 0.89 -5.08 -5.41
CA ILE A 32 0.33 -3.73 -5.44
C ILE A 32 -1.14 -3.77 -5.87
N ASP A 33 -1.45 -4.56 -6.89
CA ASP A 33 -2.83 -4.74 -7.32
C ASP A 33 -3.69 -5.29 -6.20
N PHE A 34 -3.15 -6.26 -5.46
CA PHE A 34 -3.85 -6.85 -4.33
C PHE A 34 -4.17 -5.77 -3.28
N ILE A 35 -3.20 -4.92 -2.99
CA ILE A 35 -3.39 -3.83 -2.05
C ILE A 35 -4.50 -2.89 -2.52
N ILE A 36 -4.44 -2.51 -3.79
CA ILE A 36 -5.41 -1.58 -4.37
C ILE A 36 -6.84 -2.11 -4.21
N LYS A 37 -7.00 -3.40 -4.36
CA LYS A 37 -8.32 -4.01 -4.27
C LYS A 37 -8.84 -4.16 -2.85
N ARG A 38 -7.93 -4.11 -1.87
CA ARG A 38 -8.30 -4.33 -0.47
C ARG A 38 -8.35 -3.05 0.36
N VAL A 39 -7.54 -2.09 -0.01
CA VAL A 39 -7.44 -0.83 0.73
C VAL A 39 -8.49 0.14 0.22
N ASP A 40 -9.05 0.93 1.13
CA ASP A 40 -9.99 1.97 0.75
C ASP A 40 -9.33 2.96 -0.19
N ARG A 41 -10.11 3.46 -1.14
CA ARG A 41 -9.63 4.45 -2.10
C ARG A 41 -9.59 5.82 -1.44
N SER A 42 -8.64 5.98 -0.55
CA SER A 42 -8.46 7.21 0.19
C SER A 42 -6.98 7.43 0.41
N TYR A 43 -6.54 8.67 0.18
CA TYR A 43 -5.12 8.98 0.35
C TYR A 43 -4.65 8.66 1.77
N GLY A 44 -5.45 9.05 2.76
CA GLY A 44 -5.11 8.79 4.14
C GLY A 44 -4.98 7.31 4.45
N LYS A 45 -5.91 6.52 3.94
CA LYS A 45 -5.88 5.08 4.17
C LYS A 45 -4.71 4.41 3.46
N ILE A 46 -4.38 4.89 2.28
CA ILE A 46 -3.24 4.36 1.54
C ILE A 46 -1.94 4.59 2.31
N PHE A 47 -1.72 5.81 2.78
CA PHE A 47 -0.50 6.13 3.52
C PHE A 47 -0.42 5.35 4.83
N GLU A 48 -1.56 5.24 5.51
CA GLU A 48 -1.64 4.48 6.75
C GLU A 48 -1.29 3.02 6.53
N PHE A 49 -1.81 2.45 5.46
CA PHE A 49 -1.55 1.07 5.12
C PHE A 49 -0.07 0.85 4.79
N ILE A 50 0.51 1.75 4.01
CA ILE A 50 1.92 1.65 3.65
C ILE A 50 2.80 1.72 4.90
N TYR A 51 2.45 2.61 5.80
CA TYR A 51 3.17 2.74 7.06
C TYR A 51 3.11 1.43 7.85
N LYS A 52 1.94 0.81 7.87
CA LYS A 52 1.76 -0.45 8.58
C LYS A 52 2.61 -1.57 8.00
N ILE A 53 2.59 -1.74 6.68
CA ILE A 53 3.36 -2.82 6.07
C ILE A 53 4.86 -2.58 6.22
N ASP A 54 5.27 -1.32 6.20
CA ASP A 54 6.68 -0.98 6.42
C ASP A 54 7.09 -1.41 7.83
N GLU A 55 6.26 -1.08 8.82
CA GLU A 55 6.53 -1.41 10.21
C GLU A 55 6.61 -2.92 10.43
N ILE A 56 5.65 -3.64 9.87
CA ILE A 56 5.62 -5.10 9.99
C ILE A 56 6.84 -5.71 9.32
N SER A 57 7.20 -5.21 8.16
CA SER A 57 8.36 -5.69 7.43
C SER A 57 9.65 -5.50 8.24
N LEU A 58 9.78 -4.35 8.87
CA LEU A 58 10.95 -4.06 9.71
C LEU A 58 11.01 -4.98 10.92
N LYS A 59 9.86 -5.21 11.53
CA LYS A 59 9.79 -6.10 12.69
C LYS A 59 10.21 -7.52 12.36
N LYS A 60 9.72 -8.01 11.22
CA LYS A 60 9.97 -9.39 10.83
C LYS A 60 11.25 -9.55 10.04
N LYS A 61 11.84 -8.43 9.63
CA LYS A 61 13.05 -8.43 8.80
C LYS A 61 12.88 -9.29 7.57
N LYS A 62 11.73 -9.18 6.94
CA LYS A 62 11.39 -9.95 5.75
C LYS A 62 10.87 -9.05 4.65
N SER A 63 10.98 -9.55 3.43
CA SER A 63 10.35 -8.89 2.31
C SER A 63 8.84 -8.94 2.46
N ILE A 64 8.18 -7.94 1.93
CA ILE A 64 6.72 -7.88 2.02
C ILE A 64 6.12 -8.89 1.05
N ASP A 65 5.18 -9.68 1.55
CA ASP A 65 4.47 -10.67 0.76
C ASP A 65 2.99 -10.63 1.13
N PHE A 66 2.22 -11.57 0.59
CA PHE A 66 0.78 -11.60 0.85
C PHE A 66 0.46 -11.74 2.33
N LYS A 67 1.27 -12.48 3.05
CA LYS A 67 1.06 -12.65 4.49
C LYS A 67 1.14 -11.33 5.23
N ILE A 68 2.18 -10.56 4.93
CA ILE A 68 2.38 -9.27 5.58
C ILE A 68 1.25 -8.32 5.20
N ILE A 69 0.85 -8.33 3.94
CA ILE A 69 -0.25 -7.49 3.47
C ILE A 69 -1.55 -7.85 4.18
N ASN A 70 -1.85 -9.13 4.30
CA ASN A 70 -3.05 -9.59 5.01
C ASN A 70 -3.01 -9.20 6.48
N GLU A 71 -1.84 -9.30 7.08
CA GLU A 71 -1.67 -8.92 8.48
C GLU A 71 -1.94 -7.43 8.67
N ALA A 72 -1.44 -6.61 7.76
CA ALA A 72 -1.68 -5.18 7.82
C ALA A 72 -3.14 -4.82 7.59
N LEU A 73 -3.84 -5.65 6.83
CA LEU A 73 -5.27 -5.46 6.59
C LEU A 73 -6.12 -5.91 7.77
N GLY A 74 -5.53 -6.57 8.73
CA GLY A 74 -6.26 -7.02 9.90
C GLY A 74 -6.98 -8.34 9.72
N LYS A 75 -6.50 -9.14 8.80
CA LYS A 75 -7.12 -10.43 8.52
C LYS A 75 -6.35 -11.58 9.13
#